data_8f5ffc4448a4e5ad9209a0bdc03602eb
#
_entry.id   8f5ffc4448a4e5ad9209a0bdc03602eb
#
_cell.length_a   1.000
_cell.length_b   1.000
_cell.length_c   1.000
_cell.angle_alpha   90.00
_cell.angle_beta   90.00
_cell.angle_gamma   90.00
#
_symmetry.space_group_name_H-M   'P 1'
#
loop_
_entity.id
_entity.type
_entity.pdbx_description
1 polymer ?
#
loop_
_entity_poly.entity_id
_entity_poly.type
_entity_poly.pdbx_seq_one_letter_code
_entity_poly.pdbx_strand_id
1 'polypeptide(L)'
;VMAGFMSGWTASAAPRLAMPIKCRPGSDCFIQNYVDHDVSSASEDFQCGSLTYNGHKGTDIRLRDTAAMNRGVNVLAAAKGKVKAVRDGMKDISIRRSDADDLSGRECGNGVVIDHGDSWVTQYCHMQKGSIRVKPGATVSAGSVLGRVGMSGYTEFAHLHFEVRHGQTIIDPFSGIPATDAKNTGCKAKAKGPLWTAKAAAALAYQPATLVSVGFAAK
;
A
#
# COMPACT_ATOMS: atom_id res chain seq x y z
N VAL A 1 44.49 7.79 29.57
CA VAL A 1 43.11 8.27 29.41
C VAL A 1 42.63 7.80 28.06
N MET A 2 41.81 6.71 28.00
CA MET A 2 41.16 6.23 26.78
C MET A 2 39.85 6.99 26.63
N ALA A 3 39.73 7.79 25.60
CA ALA A 3 38.47 8.43 25.20
C ALA A 3 37.61 7.41 24.44
N GLY A 4 36.55 6.91 25.07
CA GLY A 4 35.55 6.07 24.44
C GLY A 4 34.71 6.88 23.46
N PHE A 5 34.80 6.55 22.16
CA PHE A 5 33.88 7.05 21.15
C PHE A 5 32.49 6.38 21.38
N MET A 6 31.57 7.11 22.01
CA MET A 6 30.15 6.75 21.96
C MET A 6 29.65 7.07 20.56
N SER A 7 29.52 6.04 19.71
CA SER A 7 28.77 6.13 18.47
C SER A 7 27.29 6.32 18.81
N GLY A 8 26.85 7.56 18.78
CA GLY A 8 25.43 7.88 18.92
C GLY A 8 24.65 7.22 17.78
N TRP A 9 23.81 6.27 18.11
CA TRP A 9 22.80 5.73 17.20
C TRP A 9 21.78 6.84 16.98
N THR A 10 21.88 7.52 15.85
CA THR A 10 20.80 8.40 15.38
C THR A 10 19.67 7.49 14.91
N ALA A 11 18.53 7.53 15.61
CA ALA A 11 17.31 6.88 15.10
C ALA A 11 17.06 7.45 13.69
N SER A 12 17.03 6.57 12.68
CA SER A 12 16.74 6.99 11.32
C SER A 12 15.32 7.50 11.25
N ALA A 13 15.14 8.63 10.57
CA ALA A 13 13.81 9.18 10.34
C ALA A 13 12.98 8.23 9.44
N ALA A 14 11.68 8.21 9.65
CA ALA A 14 10.75 7.48 8.78
C ALA A 14 10.96 7.84 7.29
N PRO A 15 10.84 6.88 6.35
CA PRO A 15 11.03 7.17 4.94
C PRO A 15 9.99 8.16 4.43
N ARG A 16 10.42 9.11 3.58
CA ARG A 16 9.50 9.99 2.86
C ARG A 16 9.04 9.29 1.59
N LEU A 17 7.73 9.01 1.51
CA LEU A 17 7.12 8.17 0.49
C LEU A 17 6.65 8.99 -0.72
N ALA A 18 7.13 8.66 -1.90
CA ALA A 18 6.58 9.12 -3.17
C ALA A 18 5.37 8.26 -3.58
N MET A 19 4.67 8.66 -4.65
CA MET A 19 3.55 7.89 -5.22
C MET A 19 3.99 6.45 -5.55
N PRO A 20 3.29 5.42 -5.01
CA PRO A 20 3.62 4.02 -5.25
C PRO A 20 3.07 3.47 -6.58
N ILE A 21 2.39 4.31 -7.36
CA ILE A 21 1.71 3.93 -8.60
C ILE A 21 1.80 5.08 -9.63
N LYS A 22 1.92 4.73 -10.91
CA LYS A 22 1.94 5.72 -12.00
C LYS A 22 0.54 5.98 -12.54
N CYS A 23 -0.20 6.82 -11.85
CA CYS A 23 -1.54 7.25 -12.25
C CYS A 23 -1.84 8.67 -11.76
N ARG A 24 -3.00 9.21 -12.13
CA ARG A 24 -3.53 10.50 -11.66
C ARG A 24 -4.71 10.24 -10.74
N PRO A 25 -4.51 10.35 -9.40
CA PRO A 25 -5.60 10.17 -8.44
C PRO A 25 -6.80 11.09 -8.75
N GLY A 26 -8.00 10.54 -8.60
CA GLY A 26 -9.24 11.23 -8.95
C GLY A 26 -9.62 11.21 -10.43
N SER A 27 -8.74 10.70 -11.31
CA SER A 27 -8.97 10.60 -12.75
C SER A 27 -8.91 9.16 -13.26
N ASP A 28 -7.74 8.52 -13.18
CA ASP A 28 -7.51 7.17 -13.70
C ASP A 28 -7.20 6.14 -12.59
N CYS A 29 -7.05 6.60 -11.35
CA CYS A 29 -6.99 5.78 -10.14
C CYS A 29 -7.61 6.51 -8.95
N PHE A 30 -8.01 5.74 -7.92
CA PHE A 30 -8.79 6.24 -6.79
C PHE A 30 -8.37 5.50 -5.53
N ILE A 31 -8.33 6.17 -4.35
CA ILE A 31 -8.19 5.45 -3.09
C ILE A 31 -9.55 4.82 -2.76
N GLN A 32 -9.56 3.49 -2.65
CA GLN A 32 -10.74 2.71 -2.30
C GLN A 32 -10.83 2.52 -0.80
N ASN A 33 -9.71 2.14 -0.17
CA ASN A 33 -9.64 1.88 1.26
C ASN A 33 -8.34 2.44 1.84
N TYR A 34 -8.42 2.95 3.06
CA TYR A 34 -7.31 3.34 3.91
C TYR A 34 -7.01 2.25 4.94
N VAL A 35 -5.97 2.44 5.74
CA VAL A 35 -5.68 1.57 6.89
C VAL A 35 -6.81 1.67 7.91
N ASP A 36 -7.17 0.54 8.52
CA ASP A 36 -8.15 0.49 9.60
C ASP A 36 -7.51 0.94 10.93
N HIS A 37 -8.15 1.87 11.59
CA HIS A 37 -7.75 2.42 12.89
C HIS A 37 -8.63 1.94 14.05
N ASP A 38 -9.69 1.16 13.79
CA ASP A 38 -10.51 0.57 14.83
C ASP A 38 -9.92 -0.77 15.28
N VAL A 39 -9.71 -0.95 16.58
CA VAL A 39 -9.18 -2.20 17.16
C VAL A 39 -10.27 -3.21 17.49
N SER A 40 -11.54 -2.86 17.34
CA SER A 40 -12.70 -3.72 17.56
C SER A 40 -13.04 -4.53 16.29
N SER A 41 -14.24 -5.06 16.21
CA SER A 41 -14.80 -5.67 15.00
C SER A 41 -15.44 -4.66 14.03
N ALA A 42 -15.50 -3.37 14.40
CA ALA A 42 -15.90 -2.28 13.50
C ALA A 42 -14.72 -1.87 12.61
N SER A 43 -14.83 -0.76 11.91
CA SER A 43 -13.72 -0.20 11.12
C SER A 43 -13.87 1.31 10.97
N GLU A 44 -12.76 2.03 11.05
CA GLU A 44 -12.71 3.47 10.75
C GLU A 44 -11.34 3.84 10.14
N ASP A 45 -11.34 4.73 9.17
CA ASP A 45 -10.10 5.25 8.59
C ASP A 45 -9.51 6.40 9.45
N PHE A 46 -8.35 6.91 9.07
CA PHE A 46 -7.63 7.97 9.82
C PHE A 46 -8.37 9.32 9.90
N GLN A 47 -9.47 9.49 9.17
CA GLN A 47 -10.37 10.66 9.23
C GLN A 47 -11.68 10.34 9.96
N CYS A 48 -11.76 9.20 10.63
CA CYS A 48 -12.99 8.65 11.23
C CYS A 48 -14.10 8.37 10.21
N GLY A 49 -13.74 8.13 8.97
CA GLY A 49 -14.63 7.78 7.89
C GLY A 49 -14.75 6.26 7.69
N SER A 50 -15.61 5.87 6.76
CA SER A 50 -15.91 4.47 6.43
C SER A 50 -15.13 3.94 5.23
N LEU A 51 -14.07 4.63 4.77
CA LEU A 51 -13.26 4.17 3.63
C LEU A 51 -12.19 3.17 4.07
N THR A 52 -12.62 2.12 4.74
CA THR A 52 -11.81 0.98 5.16
C THR A 52 -12.71 -0.21 5.49
N TYR A 53 -12.13 -1.33 5.92
CA TYR A 53 -12.84 -2.49 6.46
C TYR A 53 -12.02 -3.11 7.59
N ASN A 54 -12.68 -3.87 8.48
CA ASN A 54 -12.07 -4.45 9.67
C ASN A 54 -10.77 -5.21 9.35
N GLY A 55 -9.69 -4.77 9.99
CA GLY A 55 -8.36 -5.36 9.88
C GLY A 55 -7.60 -4.99 8.60
N HIS A 56 -8.04 -3.99 7.82
CA HIS A 56 -7.32 -3.55 6.62
C HIS A 56 -5.99 -2.88 6.97
N LYS A 57 -4.89 -3.36 6.37
CA LYS A 57 -3.51 -3.02 6.77
C LYS A 57 -2.79 -2.06 5.83
N GLY A 58 -3.44 -1.60 4.77
CA GLY A 58 -2.78 -0.79 3.74
C GLY A 58 -3.66 0.30 3.14
N THR A 59 -3.17 0.86 2.06
CA THR A 59 -3.91 1.79 1.20
C THR A 59 -4.20 1.09 -0.12
N ASP A 60 -5.47 0.94 -0.46
CA ASP A 60 -5.90 0.37 -1.73
C ASP A 60 -6.10 1.46 -2.77
N ILE A 61 -5.22 1.47 -3.76
CA ILE A 61 -5.30 2.41 -4.89
C ILE A 61 -5.82 1.64 -6.10
N ARG A 62 -7.15 1.72 -6.33
CA ARG A 62 -7.82 1.00 -7.39
C ARG A 62 -7.71 1.67 -8.75
N LEU A 63 -7.68 0.86 -9.79
CA LEU A 63 -7.89 1.31 -11.17
C LEU A 63 -9.40 1.40 -11.47
N ARG A 64 -9.75 2.14 -12.52
CA ARG A 64 -11.14 2.28 -12.93
C ARG A 64 -11.78 0.93 -13.28
N ASP A 65 -11.05 0.09 -14.01
CA ASP A 65 -11.53 -1.18 -14.54
C ASP A 65 -10.37 -2.13 -14.93
N THR A 66 -10.71 -3.34 -15.34
CA THR A 66 -9.74 -4.33 -15.83
C THR A 66 -9.12 -3.94 -17.17
N ALA A 67 -9.78 -3.12 -17.99
CA ALA A 67 -9.19 -2.61 -19.23
C ALA A 67 -8.03 -1.68 -18.94
N ALA A 68 -8.11 -0.83 -17.88
CA ALA A 68 -7.00 -0.03 -17.39
C ALA A 68 -5.83 -0.91 -16.90
N MET A 69 -6.12 -1.99 -16.16
CA MET A 69 -5.13 -2.99 -15.75
C MET A 69 -4.44 -3.62 -16.98
N ASN A 70 -5.19 -4.04 -17.98
CA ASN A 70 -4.67 -4.69 -19.18
C ASN A 70 -3.79 -3.77 -20.03
N ARG A 71 -4.09 -2.46 -20.07
CA ARG A 71 -3.20 -1.46 -20.70
C ARG A 71 -1.87 -1.32 -19.95
N GLY A 72 -1.83 -1.70 -18.68
CA GLY A 72 -0.65 -1.72 -17.83
C GLY A 72 -0.43 -0.40 -17.11
N VAL A 73 -0.56 -0.42 -15.77
CA VAL A 73 -0.26 0.71 -14.88
C VAL A 73 0.91 0.31 -13.99
N ASN A 74 2.00 1.07 -14.02
CA ASN A 74 3.21 0.73 -13.29
C ASN A 74 3.05 0.93 -11.78
N VAL A 75 3.51 -0.06 -11.02
CA VAL A 75 3.78 0.03 -9.58
C VAL A 75 5.20 0.54 -9.40
N LEU A 76 5.38 1.51 -8.53
CA LEU A 76 6.64 2.24 -8.32
C LEU A 76 7.13 2.07 -6.88
N ALA A 77 8.43 1.97 -6.68
CA ALA A 77 9.01 2.04 -5.34
C ALA A 77 8.70 3.42 -4.71
N ALA A 78 8.07 3.42 -3.54
CA ALA A 78 7.72 4.67 -2.85
C ALA A 78 8.92 5.39 -2.25
N ALA A 79 9.98 4.67 -1.91
CA ALA A 79 11.23 5.23 -1.37
C ALA A 79 12.44 4.40 -1.83
N LYS A 80 13.65 4.95 -1.62
CA LYS A 80 14.90 4.20 -1.80
C LYS A 80 14.93 3.03 -0.81
N GLY A 81 15.42 1.86 -1.27
CA GLY A 81 15.58 0.70 -0.41
C GLY A 81 16.18 -0.49 -1.13
N LYS A 82 16.17 -1.64 -0.45
CA LYS A 82 16.63 -2.93 -0.97
C LYS A 82 15.44 -3.88 -1.06
N VAL A 83 15.23 -4.50 -2.21
CA VAL A 83 14.18 -5.51 -2.39
C VAL A 83 14.46 -6.69 -1.45
N LYS A 84 13.57 -6.94 -0.50
CA LYS A 84 13.67 -8.00 0.50
C LYS A 84 13.08 -9.31 0.00
N ALA A 85 11.92 -9.24 -0.66
CA ALA A 85 11.20 -10.41 -1.16
C ALA A 85 10.39 -10.06 -2.41
N VAL A 86 10.13 -11.09 -3.21
CA VAL A 86 9.29 -11.03 -4.42
C VAL A 86 8.48 -12.33 -4.50
N ARG A 87 7.23 -12.22 -4.90
CA ARG A 87 6.40 -13.35 -5.34
C ARG A 87 5.73 -12.98 -6.65
N ASP A 88 5.80 -13.90 -7.65
CA ASP A 88 5.17 -13.74 -8.95
C ASP A 88 4.59 -15.09 -9.42
N GLY A 89 3.76 -15.07 -10.45
CA GLY A 89 3.20 -16.27 -11.09
C GLY A 89 1.74 -16.56 -10.73
N MET A 90 1.15 -15.93 -9.72
CA MET A 90 -0.28 -16.09 -9.39
C MET A 90 -1.15 -15.41 -10.45
N LYS A 91 -2.28 -16.06 -10.79
CA LYS A 91 -3.23 -15.54 -11.79
C LYS A 91 -3.92 -14.25 -11.32
N ASP A 92 -4.27 -13.40 -12.27
CA ASP A 92 -5.10 -12.20 -12.05
C ASP A 92 -6.59 -12.56 -12.16
N ILE A 93 -7.15 -13.12 -11.09
CA ILE A 93 -8.53 -13.63 -11.03
C ILE A 93 -9.21 -13.06 -9.78
N SER A 94 -10.41 -12.47 -9.97
CA SER A 94 -11.23 -12.02 -8.85
C SER A 94 -11.66 -13.19 -7.98
N ILE A 95 -11.61 -13.03 -6.65
CA ILE A 95 -12.12 -14.04 -5.70
C ILE A 95 -13.62 -14.33 -5.83
N ARG A 96 -14.37 -13.48 -6.53
CA ARG A 96 -15.80 -13.71 -6.84
C ARG A 96 -16.02 -14.79 -7.90
N ARG A 97 -14.96 -15.23 -8.59
CA ARG A 97 -15.03 -16.30 -9.57
C ARG A 97 -14.93 -17.65 -8.88
N SER A 98 -15.67 -18.62 -9.41
CA SER A 98 -15.69 -20.00 -8.89
C SER A 98 -14.37 -20.77 -9.07
N ASP A 99 -13.48 -20.29 -9.96
CA ASP A 99 -12.17 -20.87 -10.25
C ASP A 99 -11.01 -20.17 -9.51
N ALA A 100 -11.32 -19.36 -8.47
CA ALA A 100 -10.31 -18.78 -7.63
C ALA A 100 -9.59 -19.87 -6.80
N ASP A 101 -8.25 -19.76 -6.75
CA ASP A 101 -7.39 -20.67 -5.97
C ASP A 101 -7.63 -20.52 -4.45
N ASP A 102 -7.26 -21.52 -3.65
CA ASP A 102 -7.09 -21.35 -2.20
C ASP A 102 -5.93 -20.39 -1.96
N LEU A 103 -6.23 -19.29 -1.27
CA LEU A 103 -5.33 -18.17 -1.05
C LEU A 103 -4.78 -18.09 0.37
N SER A 104 -5.03 -19.11 1.21
CA SER A 104 -4.58 -19.13 2.60
C SER A 104 -3.08 -18.85 2.71
N GLY A 105 -2.69 -17.77 3.42
CA GLY A 105 -1.31 -17.29 3.54
C GLY A 105 -0.71 -16.68 2.25
N ARG A 106 -1.54 -16.48 1.22
CA ARG A 106 -1.12 -15.92 -0.07
C ARG A 106 -2.00 -14.76 -0.54
N GLU A 107 -2.71 -14.13 0.40
CA GLU A 107 -3.72 -13.09 0.15
C GLU A 107 -3.13 -11.89 -0.63
N CYS A 108 -1.87 -11.53 -0.38
CA CYS A 108 -1.15 -10.47 -1.12
C CYS A 108 -1.00 -10.76 -2.63
N GLY A 109 -1.16 -12.00 -3.07
CA GLY A 109 -0.93 -12.37 -4.47
C GLY A 109 0.53 -12.19 -4.90
N ASN A 110 0.75 -11.72 -6.12
CA ASN A 110 2.06 -11.30 -6.58
C ASN A 110 2.43 -9.98 -5.92
N GLY A 111 3.69 -9.86 -5.49
CA GLY A 111 4.07 -8.67 -4.74
C GLY A 111 5.56 -8.49 -4.57
N VAL A 112 5.91 -7.32 -4.08
CA VAL A 112 7.29 -6.91 -3.76
C VAL A 112 7.33 -6.37 -2.35
N VAL A 113 8.36 -6.70 -1.59
CA VAL A 113 8.66 -6.14 -0.28
C VAL A 113 10.00 -5.41 -0.37
N ILE A 114 10.04 -4.16 0.08
CA ILE A 114 11.25 -3.31 0.10
C ILE A 114 11.60 -2.98 1.54
N ASP A 115 12.86 -3.20 1.90
CA ASP A 115 13.48 -2.78 3.15
C ASP A 115 14.15 -1.41 2.96
N HIS A 116 13.81 -0.45 3.80
CA HIS A 116 14.32 0.92 3.76
C HIS A 116 15.38 1.20 4.84
N GLY A 117 15.73 0.19 5.63
CA GLY A 117 16.57 0.31 6.82
C GLY A 117 15.76 0.60 8.08
N ASP A 118 16.41 0.46 9.25
CA ASP A 118 15.85 0.71 10.58
C ASP A 118 14.45 0.13 10.80
N SER A 119 14.24 -1.10 10.31
CA SER A 119 12.98 -1.85 10.38
C SER A 119 11.81 -1.25 9.59
N TRP A 120 12.02 -0.22 8.76
CA TRP A 120 11.01 0.29 7.85
C TRP A 120 10.89 -0.57 6.61
N VAL A 121 9.66 -0.96 6.30
CA VAL A 121 9.34 -1.83 5.16
C VAL A 121 8.12 -1.30 4.42
N THR A 122 8.14 -1.36 3.09
CA THR A 122 6.93 -1.21 2.26
C THR A 122 6.63 -2.49 1.52
N GLN A 123 5.34 -2.80 1.37
CA GLN A 123 4.85 -3.97 0.64
C GLN A 123 3.84 -3.54 -0.43
N TYR A 124 3.96 -4.16 -1.59
CA TYR A 124 3.17 -3.89 -2.79
C TYR A 124 2.51 -5.19 -3.22
N CYS A 125 1.18 -5.27 -3.12
CA CYS A 125 0.41 -6.49 -3.36
C CYS A 125 -0.47 -6.40 -4.60
N HIS A 126 -1.08 -7.53 -4.95
CA HIS A 126 -2.01 -7.72 -6.07
C HIS A 126 -1.41 -7.36 -7.43
N MET A 127 -0.09 -7.52 -7.59
CA MET A 127 0.60 -7.18 -8.83
C MET A 127 0.25 -8.17 -9.95
N GLN A 128 0.32 -7.71 -11.19
CA GLN A 128 0.00 -8.49 -12.39
C GLN A 128 0.98 -9.65 -12.57
N LYS A 129 0.46 -10.82 -12.90
CA LYS A 129 1.24 -12.02 -13.18
C LYS A 129 2.31 -11.76 -14.25
N GLY A 130 3.55 -12.15 -13.96
CA GLY A 130 4.70 -12.02 -14.87
C GLY A 130 5.16 -10.58 -15.10
N SER A 131 4.68 -9.62 -14.30
CA SER A 131 5.01 -8.20 -14.51
C SER A 131 6.18 -7.70 -13.65
N ILE A 132 6.60 -8.44 -12.63
CA ILE A 132 7.61 -8.00 -11.68
C ILE A 132 8.99 -7.89 -12.35
N ARG A 133 9.66 -6.75 -12.16
CA ARG A 133 10.90 -6.37 -12.85
C ARG A 133 12.11 -6.32 -11.93
N VAL A 134 11.93 -6.63 -10.66
CA VAL A 134 12.99 -6.59 -9.65
C VAL A 134 13.19 -7.97 -9.03
N LYS A 135 14.35 -8.19 -8.42
CA LYS A 135 14.68 -9.44 -7.72
C LYS A 135 15.17 -9.16 -6.30
N PRO A 136 15.05 -10.09 -5.36
CA PRO A 136 15.62 -9.94 -4.02
C PRO A 136 17.09 -9.53 -4.06
N GLY A 137 17.47 -8.60 -3.19
CA GLY A 137 18.80 -8.01 -3.11
C GLY A 137 19.02 -6.78 -4.00
N ALA A 138 18.16 -6.50 -4.99
CA ALA A 138 18.27 -5.32 -5.83
C ALA A 138 18.05 -4.02 -5.03
N THR A 139 18.87 -3.00 -5.30
CA THR A 139 18.63 -1.64 -4.78
C THR A 139 17.71 -0.89 -5.72
N VAL A 140 16.72 -0.19 -5.17
CA VAL A 140 15.77 0.65 -5.91
C VAL A 140 15.79 2.07 -5.35
N SER A 141 15.45 3.03 -6.19
CA SER A 141 15.20 4.42 -5.81
C SER A 141 13.70 4.71 -5.84
N ALA A 142 13.25 5.78 -5.17
CA ALA A 142 11.88 6.24 -5.32
C ALA A 142 11.55 6.44 -6.81
N GLY A 143 10.40 5.94 -7.25
CA GLY A 143 9.97 5.97 -8.66
C GLY A 143 10.50 4.83 -9.54
N SER A 144 11.39 3.96 -9.05
CA SER A 144 11.79 2.74 -9.79
C SER A 144 10.59 1.85 -10.07
N VAL A 145 10.45 1.36 -11.31
CA VAL A 145 9.34 0.47 -11.69
C VAL A 145 9.56 -0.92 -11.09
N LEU A 146 8.61 -1.37 -10.27
CA LEU A 146 8.61 -2.68 -9.63
C LEU A 146 7.89 -3.74 -10.48
N GLY A 147 6.86 -3.34 -11.21
CA GLY A 147 5.99 -4.18 -12.03
C GLY A 147 4.73 -3.41 -12.41
N ARG A 148 3.60 -4.12 -12.54
CA ARG A 148 2.31 -3.53 -12.91
C ARG A 148 1.22 -3.90 -11.91
N VAL A 149 0.21 -3.03 -11.79
CA VAL A 149 -1.01 -3.33 -11.04
C VAL A 149 -1.73 -4.50 -11.69
N GLY A 150 -2.18 -5.43 -10.88
CA GLY A 150 -2.90 -6.62 -11.29
C GLY A 150 -4.17 -6.86 -10.46
N MET A 151 -4.53 -8.12 -10.36
CA MET A 151 -5.67 -8.62 -9.59
C MET A 151 -5.37 -10.01 -9.00
N SER A 152 -4.13 -10.28 -8.64
CA SER A 152 -3.70 -11.54 -8.05
C SER A 152 -3.90 -11.55 -6.53
N GLY A 153 -4.17 -12.72 -5.96
CA GLY A 153 -4.40 -12.86 -4.52
C GLY A 153 -5.84 -12.58 -4.09
N TYR A 154 -6.04 -12.22 -2.83
CA TYR A 154 -7.38 -12.02 -2.27
C TYR A 154 -7.92 -10.64 -2.62
N THR A 155 -8.48 -10.50 -3.80
CA THR A 155 -9.03 -9.24 -4.30
C THR A 155 -10.20 -9.45 -5.26
N GLU A 156 -11.11 -8.48 -5.30
CA GLU A 156 -12.28 -8.48 -6.19
C GLU A 156 -12.07 -7.62 -7.44
N PHE A 157 -11.14 -6.67 -7.41
CA PHE A 157 -10.92 -5.68 -8.46
C PHE A 157 -9.44 -5.30 -8.60
N ALA A 158 -9.07 -4.76 -9.76
CA ALA A 158 -7.69 -4.35 -10.04
C ALA A 158 -7.28 -3.15 -9.18
N HIS A 159 -6.31 -3.34 -8.30
CA HIS A 159 -5.77 -2.29 -7.45
C HIS A 159 -4.33 -2.61 -7.00
N LEU A 160 -3.65 -1.61 -6.49
CA LEU A 160 -2.44 -1.76 -5.70
C LEU A 160 -2.83 -1.68 -4.22
N HIS A 161 -2.59 -2.74 -3.45
CA HIS A 161 -2.58 -2.68 -2.00
C HIS A 161 -1.16 -2.29 -1.56
N PHE A 162 -1.03 -1.12 -0.93
CA PHE A 162 0.23 -0.55 -0.46
C PHE A 162 0.29 -0.51 1.06
N GLU A 163 1.21 -1.25 1.67
CA GLU A 163 1.36 -1.36 3.12
C GLU A 163 2.69 -0.78 3.58
N VAL A 164 2.69 -0.08 4.72
CA VAL A 164 3.89 0.43 5.39
C VAL A 164 4.01 -0.18 6.78
N ARG A 165 5.19 -0.67 7.12
CA ARG A 165 5.49 -1.23 8.43
C ARG A 165 6.74 -0.62 9.06
N HIS A 166 6.73 -0.53 10.39
CA HIS A 166 7.92 -0.34 11.19
C HIS A 166 8.04 -1.51 12.18
N GLY A 167 9.00 -2.39 11.94
CA GLY A 167 9.05 -3.71 12.55
C GLY A 167 7.84 -4.57 12.15
N GLN A 168 7.05 -4.99 13.12
CA GLN A 168 5.80 -5.73 12.90
C GLN A 168 4.56 -4.82 12.88
N THR A 169 4.73 -3.54 13.18
CA THR A 169 3.62 -2.61 13.33
C THR A 169 3.24 -1.98 12.00
N ILE A 170 1.97 -2.06 11.65
CA ILE A 170 1.39 -1.34 10.50
C ILE A 170 1.38 0.15 10.83
N ILE A 171 1.90 0.96 9.93
CA ILE A 171 1.89 2.42 10.03
C ILE A 171 1.01 2.99 8.92
N ASP A 172 0.03 3.79 9.31
CA ASP A 172 -0.76 4.52 8.32
C ASP A 172 0.07 5.64 7.70
N PRO A 173 0.29 5.65 6.38
CA PRO A 173 1.13 6.65 5.74
C PRO A 173 0.51 8.05 5.68
N PHE A 174 -0.79 8.22 5.97
CA PHE A 174 -1.48 9.52 5.99
C PHE A 174 -1.37 10.22 7.34
N SER A 175 -1.48 9.48 8.42
CA SER A 175 -1.37 10.01 9.80
C SER A 175 0.01 9.85 10.42
N GLY A 176 0.81 8.88 9.92
CA GLY A 176 2.12 8.52 10.46
C GLY A 176 2.06 7.78 11.80
N ILE A 177 0.89 7.28 12.19
CA ILE A 177 0.69 6.55 13.46
C ILE A 177 0.46 5.05 13.21
N PRO A 178 0.70 4.20 14.24
CA PRO A 178 0.31 2.80 14.20
C PRO A 178 -1.20 2.63 13.98
N ALA A 179 -1.58 1.68 13.14
CA ALA A 179 -2.97 1.32 12.89
C ALA A 179 -3.67 0.81 14.16
N THR A 180 -2.95 -0.01 14.94
CA THR A 180 -3.47 -0.66 16.14
C THR A 180 -2.59 -0.31 17.34
N ASP A 181 -2.73 0.89 17.88
CA ASP A 181 -2.15 1.25 19.17
C ASP A 181 -3.28 1.29 20.21
N ALA A 182 -3.35 0.30 21.08
CA ALA A 182 -4.34 0.22 22.16
C ALA A 182 -4.32 1.44 23.11
N LYS A 183 -3.24 2.24 23.07
CA LYS A 183 -3.10 3.48 23.84
C LYS A 183 -3.49 4.74 23.03
N ASN A 184 -3.49 4.64 21.71
CA ASN A 184 -3.91 5.69 20.77
C ASN A 184 -5.09 5.13 19.97
N THR A 185 -6.25 5.12 20.57
CA THR A 185 -7.44 4.49 20.02
C THR A 185 -8.02 5.29 18.86
N GLY A 186 -7.98 4.66 17.69
CA GLY A 186 -8.74 5.06 16.52
C GLY A 186 -8.23 6.31 15.81
N CYS A 187 -9.04 6.81 14.93
CA CYS A 187 -8.83 8.00 14.11
C CYS A 187 -8.59 9.30 14.89
N LYS A 188 -8.96 9.33 16.18
CA LYS A 188 -8.75 10.49 17.08
C LYS A 188 -7.33 10.59 17.63
N ALA A 189 -6.49 9.60 17.37
CA ALA A 189 -5.09 9.65 17.77
C ALA A 189 -4.37 10.85 17.15
N LYS A 190 -3.50 11.50 17.93
CA LYS A 190 -2.76 12.65 17.43
C LYS A 190 -1.82 12.24 16.31
N ALA A 191 -2.13 12.66 15.08
CA ALA A 191 -1.29 12.40 13.91
C ALA A 191 0.14 12.93 14.12
N LYS A 192 1.13 12.13 13.74
CA LYS A 192 2.55 12.52 13.70
C LYS A 192 2.90 13.28 12.42
N GLY A 193 1.97 13.33 11.49
CA GLY A 193 2.12 13.87 10.15
C GLY A 193 2.36 12.79 9.10
N PRO A 194 2.01 13.09 7.84
CA PRO A 194 2.07 12.10 6.77
C PRO A 194 3.51 11.66 6.48
N LEU A 195 3.68 10.38 6.15
CA LEU A 195 4.93 9.86 5.61
C LEU A 195 5.12 10.24 4.14
N TRP A 196 4.07 10.65 3.47
CA TRP A 196 4.09 11.07 2.07
C TRP A 196 4.98 12.31 1.85
N THR A 197 5.67 12.37 0.72
CA THR A 197 6.24 13.63 0.22
C THR A 197 5.11 14.64 -0.01
N ALA A 198 5.39 15.95 0.04
CA ALA A 198 4.38 16.99 -0.19
C ALA A 198 3.62 16.79 -1.51
N LYS A 199 4.33 16.40 -2.59
CA LYS A 199 3.73 16.09 -3.89
C LYS A 199 2.78 14.89 -3.83
N ALA A 200 3.16 13.81 -3.15
CA ALA A 200 2.31 12.62 -3.01
C ALA A 200 1.10 12.92 -2.11
N ALA A 201 1.30 13.62 -0.99
CA ALA A 201 0.22 14.02 -0.09
C ALA A 201 -0.85 14.88 -0.79
N ALA A 202 -0.43 15.85 -1.61
CA ALA A 202 -1.35 16.67 -2.40
C ALA A 202 -2.13 15.84 -3.44
N ALA A 203 -1.46 14.89 -4.09
CA ALA A 203 -2.10 14.01 -5.08
C ALA A 203 -3.06 12.99 -4.45
N LEU A 204 -2.77 12.52 -3.23
CA LEU A 204 -3.54 11.54 -2.48
C LEU A 204 -4.44 12.19 -1.41
N ALA A 205 -4.82 13.47 -1.57
CA ALA A 205 -5.69 14.15 -0.63
C ALA A 205 -6.96 13.34 -0.37
N TYR A 206 -7.39 13.31 0.90
CA TYR A 206 -8.56 12.53 1.32
C TYR A 206 -9.83 12.96 0.58
N GLN A 207 -10.55 11.98 0.03
CA GLN A 207 -11.82 12.18 -0.66
C GLN A 207 -12.85 11.23 -0.03
N PRO A 208 -13.87 11.75 0.68
CA PRO A 208 -14.85 10.93 1.40
C PRO A 208 -15.77 10.12 0.47
N ALA A 209 -15.84 10.50 -0.79
CA ALA A 209 -16.57 9.77 -1.83
C ALA A 209 -15.96 10.04 -3.21
N THR A 210 -15.98 9.03 -4.07
CA THR A 210 -15.47 9.13 -5.45
C THR A 210 -16.39 8.39 -6.40
N LEU A 211 -16.84 9.07 -7.46
CA LEU A 211 -17.58 8.46 -8.56
C LEU A 211 -16.58 7.82 -9.54
N VAL A 212 -16.48 6.49 -9.50
CA VAL A 212 -15.51 5.73 -10.32
C VAL A 212 -16.03 5.53 -11.74
N SER A 213 -17.34 5.23 -11.90
CA SER A 213 -17.99 5.06 -13.21
C SER A 213 -19.49 5.30 -13.11
N VAL A 214 -20.09 5.70 -14.24
CA VAL A 214 -21.55 5.77 -14.44
C VAL A 214 -21.88 4.95 -15.65
N GLY A 215 -22.97 4.18 -15.58
CA GLY A 215 -23.46 3.38 -16.71
C GLY A 215 -24.94 3.07 -16.55
N PHE A 216 -25.59 2.72 -17.66
CA PHE A 216 -26.94 2.22 -17.67
C PHE A 216 -26.89 0.68 -17.76
N ALA A 217 -27.66 -0.02 -16.93
CA ALA A 217 -27.87 -1.44 -17.11
C ALA A 217 -28.77 -1.64 -18.34
N ALA A 218 -28.37 -2.49 -19.26
CA ALA A 218 -29.29 -2.99 -20.28
C ALA A 218 -30.38 -3.78 -19.59
N LYS A 219 -31.65 -3.52 -19.93
CA LYS A 219 -32.80 -4.31 -19.47
C LYS A 219 -32.81 -5.70 -20.11
#